data_78c26093e3eea2e36586b11b829ab1ee
#
_entry.id   78c26093e3eea2e36586b11b829ab1ee
#
_cell.length_a   1.000
_cell.length_b   1.000
_cell.length_c   1.000
_cell.angle_alpha   90.00
_cell.angle_beta   90.00
_cell.angle_gamma   90.00
#
_symmetry.space_group_name_H-M   'P 1'
#
loop_
_entity.id
_entity.type
_entity.pdbx_description
1 polymer ?
#
loop_
_entity_poly.entity_id
_entity_poly.type
_entity_poly.pdbx_seq_one_letter_code
_entity_poly.pdbx_strand_id
1 'polypeptide(L)'
;GTGDAQLTLAQSVPVSAGINVTTPQHVALDDSRRSLDMFKKLHIPVAGIVENMSGFICPSCNTESDIFGMGTCEALATQYDTQVLANLPIEPAIREGGDAGKPVVYFNPESVSAKRYMIAADKLIQFLASIDDNIDNSAIQPIMPAGVSACSTEGQKIKAEHESAQKAKSSGSCGTGCGCH
;
A
#
# COMPACT_ATOMS: atom_id res chain seq x y z
N GLY A 1 1.98 -11.37 -4.09
CA GLY A 1 2.80 -12.03 -5.11
C GLY A 1 3.51 -11.05 -6.02
N THR A 2 4.47 -11.56 -6.79
CA THR A 2 5.32 -10.78 -7.70
C THR A 2 5.01 -11.09 -9.17
N GLY A 3 3.76 -11.44 -9.48
CA GLY A 3 3.34 -11.80 -10.83
C GLY A 3 3.27 -10.59 -11.78
N ASP A 4 3.20 -10.88 -13.09
CA ASP A 4 3.16 -9.85 -14.14
C ASP A 4 1.96 -8.91 -14.03
N ALA A 5 0.84 -9.38 -13.44
CA ALA A 5 -0.36 -8.58 -13.25
C ALA A 5 -0.13 -7.38 -12.31
N GLN A 6 0.53 -7.61 -11.17
CA GLN A 6 0.87 -6.53 -10.23
C GLN A 6 1.87 -5.55 -10.84
N LEU A 7 2.85 -6.07 -11.57
CA LEU A 7 3.86 -5.25 -12.25
C LEU A 7 3.20 -4.36 -13.32
N THR A 8 2.33 -4.94 -14.14
CA THR A 8 1.59 -4.22 -15.18
C THR A 8 0.68 -3.16 -14.57
N LEU A 9 -0.04 -3.49 -13.48
CA LEU A 9 -0.89 -2.53 -12.78
C LEU A 9 -0.06 -1.34 -12.26
N ALA A 10 1.05 -1.62 -11.58
CA ALA A 10 1.92 -0.59 -11.02
C ALA A 10 2.58 0.30 -12.09
N GLN A 11 2.73 -0.20 -13.32
CA GLN A 11 3.25 0.57 -14.45
C GLN A 11 2.16 1.32 -15.22
N SER A 12 0.90 0.92 -15.08
CA SER A 12 -0.23 1.46 -15.86
C SER A 12 -0.97 2.59 -15.13
N VAL A 13 -0.90 2.63 -13.80
CA VAL A 13 -1.59 3.63 -12.98
C VAL A 13 -0.65 4.25 -11.95
N PRO A 14 -0.82 5.53 -11.60
CA PRO A 14 -0.06 6.13 -10.51
C PRO A 14 -0.51 5.51 -9.19
N VAL A 15 0.42 4.79 -8.53
CA VAL A 15 0.18 4.15 -7.24
C VAL A 15 0.76 5.01 -6.14
N SER A 16 -0.06 5.57 -5.26
CA SER A 16 0.37 6.44 -4.17
C SER A 16 1.14 5.67 -3.10
N ALA A 17 0.70 4.46 -2.77
CA ALA A 17 1.38 3.59 -1.81
C ALA A 17 1.00 2.13 -2.00
N GLY A 18 1.85 1.22 -1.52
CA GLY A 18 1.62 -0.21 -1.49
C GLY A 18 1.41 -0.73 -0.06
N ILE A 19 0.52 -1.69 0.10
CA ILE A 19 0.36 -2.46 1.33
C ILE A 19 0.76 -3.90 1.04
N ASN A 20 1.62 -4.48 1.86
CA ASN A 20 1.93 -5.90 1.80
C ASN A 20 1.05 -6.67 2.78
N VAL A 21 0.35 -7.70 2.30
CA VAL A 21 -0.47 -8.58 3.14
C VAL A 21 0.17 -9.95 3.16
N THR A 22 0.46 -10.47 4.32
CA THR A 22 1.13 -11.76 4.52
C THR A 22 0.53 -12.52 5.69
N THR A 23 0.99 -13.74 5.90
CA THR A 23 0.68 -14.55 7.08
C THR A 23 1.93 -14.77 7.92
N PRO A 24 1.83 -15.22 9.19
CA PRO A 24 2.99 -15.36 10.07
C PRO A 24 4.01 -16.41 9.65
N GLN A 25 3.66 -17.32 8.73
CA GLN A 25 4.55 -18.41 8.33
C GLN A 25 5.78 -17.91 7.57
N HIS A 26 6.95 -18.48 7.84
CA HIS A 26 8.22 -18.12 7.20
C HIS A 26 8.19 -18.14 5.68
N VAL A 27 7.50 -19.13 5.08
CA VAL A 27 7.37 -19.24 3.61
C VAL A 27 6.62 -18.03 3.04
N ALA A 28 5.57 -17.56 3.73
CA ALA A 28 4.81 -16.38 3.32
C ALA A 28 5.63 -15.09 3.49
N LEU A 29 6.45 -15.01 4.53
CA LEU A 29 7.37 -13.87 4.74
C LEU A 29 8.44 -13.79 3.66
N ASP A 30 8.95 -14.94 3.17
CA ASP A 30 9.92 -14.95 2.06
C ASP A 30 9.30 -14.46 0.75
N ASP A 31 8.03 -14.78 0.49
CA ASP A 31 7.30 -14.23 -0.66
C ASP A 31 6.99 -12.74 -0.50
N SER A 32 6.68 -12.33 0.73
CA SER A 32 6.48 -10.92 1.08
C SER A 32 7.75 -10.08 0.87
N ARG A 33 8.93 -10.60 1.19
CA ARG A 33 10.20 -9.93 0.89
C ARG A 33 10.32 -9.61 -0.60
N ARG A 34 10.00 -10.58 -1.47
CA ARG A 34 10.03 -10.37 -2.94
C ARG A 34 9.06 -9.27 -3.37
N SER A 35 7.87 -9.21 -2.76
CA SER A 35 6.88 -8.17 -3.05
C SER A 35 7.35 -6.79 -2.61
N LEU A 36 7.94 -6.69 -1.41
CA LEU A 36 8.50 -5.44 -0.90
C LEU A 36 9.70 -4.97 -1.74
N ASP A 37 10.57 -5.89 -2.17
CA ASP A 37 11.67 -5.59 -3.10
C ASP A 37 11.14 -5.07 -4.45
N MET A 38 10.00 -5.60 -4.93
CA MET A 38 9.34 -5.11 -6.14
C MET A 38 8.85 -3.67 -5.93
N PHE A 39 8.16 -3.36 -4.83
CA PHE A 39 7.73 -1.99 -4.53
C PHE A 39 8.91 -1.03 -4.50
N LYS A 40 10.00 -1.44 -3.85
CA LYS A 40 11.23 -0.64 -3.77
C LYS A 40 11.83 -0.37 -5.16
N LYS A 41 11.88 -1.38 -6.05
CA LYS A 41 12.37 -1.24 -7.43
C LYS A 41 11.47 -0.34 -8.28
N LEU A 42 10.18 -0.32 -8.03
CA LEU A 42 9.20 0.51 -8.72
C LEU A 42 9.04 1.90 -8.08
N HIS A 43 9.79 2.21 -7.05
CA HIS A 43 9.70 3.46 -6.28
C HIS A 43 8.31 3.70 -5.71
N ILE A 44 7.58 2.64 -5.35
CA ILE A 44 6.28 2.71 -4.71
C ILE A 44 6.51 2.76 -3.20
N PRO A 45 6.06 3.82 -2.50
CA PRO A 45 6.15 3.91 -1.05
C PRO A 45 5.40 2.75 -0.39
N VAL A 46 5.99 2.13 0.64
CA VAL A 46 5.35 1.03 1.38
C VAL A 46 4.65 1.61 2.61
N ALA A 47 3.32 1.65 2.59
CA ALA A 47 2.53 2.16 3.72
C ALA A 47 2.64 1.25 4.95
N GLY A 48 2.80 -0.05 4.74
CA GLY A 48 2.98 -1.00 5.81
C GLY A 48 2.68 -2.44 5.44
N ILE A 49 2.76 -3.29 6.44
CA ILE A 49 2.48 -4.73 6.36
C ILE A 49 1.24 -5.04 7.18
N VAL A 50 0.35 -5.86 6.64
CA VAL A 50 -0.78 -6.46 7.37
C VAL A 50 -0.46 -7.93 7.58
N GLU A 51 -0.33 -8.34 8.85
CA GLU A 51 -0.19 -9.73 9.22
C GLU A 51 -1.58 -10.37 9.31
N ASN A 52 -1.98 -11.11 8.29
CA ASN A 52 -3.26 -11.81 8.27
C ASN A 52 -3.12 -13.20 8.87
N MET A 53 -4.19 -13.76 9.42
CA MET A 53 -4.19 -15.04 10.14
C MET A 53 -3.24 -15.05 11.35
N SER A 54 -3.05 -13.90 11.99
CA SER A 54 -2.24 -13.70 13.17
C SER A 54 -3.04 -14.05 14.42
N GLY A 55 -3.01 -15.31 14.80
CA GLY A 55 -3.83 -15.86 15.87
C GLY A 55 -5.25 -16.26 15.41
N PHE A 56 -5.96 -16.94 16.31
CA PHE A 56 -7.33 -17.41 16.14
C PHE A 56 -8.17 -16.99 17.35
N ILE A 57 -9.33 -16.40 17.11
CA ILE A 57 -10.28 -16.05 18.16
C ILE A 57 -11.35 -17.14 18.25
N CYS A 58 -11.40 -17.82 19.39
CA CYS A 58 -12.39 -18.86 19.65
C CYS A 58 -13.80 -18.25 19.74
N PRO A 59 -14.76 -18.68 18.92
CA PRO A 59 -16.10 -18.11 18.96
C PRO A 59 -16.89 -18.47 20.23
N SER A 60 -16.43 -19.48 21.00
CA SER A 60 -17.12 -19.91 22.22
C SER A 60 -16.62 -19.20 23.49
N CYS A 61 -15.33 -18.87 23.57
CA CYS A 61 -14.74 -18.28 24.78
C CYS A 61 -13.95 -16.99 24.54
N ASN A 62 -13.87 -16.52 23.30
CA ASN A 62 -13.11 -15.34 22.86
C ASN A 62 -11.61 -15.37 23.22
N THR A 63 -11.08 -16.55 23.56
CA THR A 63 -9.64 -16.69 23.81
C THR A 63 -8.89 -16.66 22.49
N GLU A 64 -7.83 -15.85 22.41
CA GLU A 64 -6.93 -15.82 21.27
C GLU A 64 -5.90 -16.94 21.40
N SER A 65 -5.72 -17.73 20.36
CA SER A 65 -4.78 -18.85 20.27
C SER A 65 -3.87 -18.68 19.07
N ASP A 66 -2.62 -19.06 19.22
CA ASP A 66 -1.63 -19.05 18.15
C ASP A 66 -1.71 -20.36 17.36
N ILE A 67 -2.15 -20.27 16.09
CA ILE A 67 -2.21 -21.44 15.20
C ILE A 67 -1.06 -21.42 14.19
N PHE A 68 -0.73 -20.26 13.63
CA PHE A 68 0.25 -20.09 12.55
C PHE A 68 1.44 -19.22 12.95
N GLY A 69 1.52 -18.79 14.18
CA GLY A 69 2.43 -17.76 14.65
C GLY A 69 1.74 -16.40 14.82
N MET A 70 2.37 -15.51 15.54
CA MET A 70 1.93 -14.14 15.80
C MET A 70 3.13 -13.21 15.85
N GLY A 71 2.98 -11.97 15.33
CA GLY A 71 3.98 -10.92 15.48
C GLY A 71 5.28 -11.16 14.71
N THR A 72 5.28 -12.02 13.71
CA THR A 72 6.49 -12.35 12.93
C THR A 72 6.84 -11.28 11.90
N CYS A 73 5.89 -10.40 11.54
CA CYS A 73 6.08 -9.33 10.56
C CYS A 73 6.86 -8.13 11.09
N GLU A 74 7.07 -8.00 12.40
CA GLU A 74 7.80 -6.88 13.03
C GLU A 74 9.23 -6.77 12.50
N ALA A 75 9.94 -7.91 12.43
CA ALA A 75 11.31 -7.96 11.92
C ALA A 75 11.36 -7.58 10.43
N LEU A 76 10.36 -8.02 9.65
CA LEU A 76 10.25 -7.67 8.23
C LEU A 76 9.94 -6.18 8.06
N ALA A 77 9.04 -5.61 8.84
CA ALA A 77 8.72 -4.20 8.82
C ALA A 77 9.95 -3.33 9.12
N THR A 78 10.72 -3.70 10.14
CA THR A 78 11.98 -3.02 10.49
C THR A 78 13.01 -3.09 9.36
N GLN A 79 13.14 -4.25 8.71
CA GLN A 79 14.09 -4.43 7.59
C GLN A 79 13.78 -3.53 6.38
N TYR A 80 12.51 -3.23 6.15
CA TYR A 80 12.05 -2.42 5.01
C TYR A 80 11.70 -0.99 5.38
N ASP A 81 12.05 -0.55 6.60
CA ASP A 81 11.75 0.79 7.10
C ASP A 81 10.26 1.16 6.97
N THR A 82 9.42 0.23 7.39
CA THR A 82 7.96 0.37 7.35
C THR A 82 7.34 -0.09 8.67
N GLN A 83 6.02 -0.06 8.76
CA GLN A 83 5.28 -0.39 9.97
C GLN A 83 4.35 -1.60 9.78
N VAL A 84 4.01 -2.27 10.86
CA VAL A 84 2.89 -3.22 10.89
C VAL A 84 1.60 -2.42 11.09
N LEU A 85 0.73 -2.45 10.06
CA LEU A 85 -0.55 -1.73 10.10
C LEU A 85 -1.53 -2.42 11.05
N ALA A 86 -1.66 -3.74 10.94
CA ALA A 86 -2.47 -4.55 11.85
C ALA A 86 -2.06 -6.02 11.80
N ASN A 87 -2.40 -6.72 12.89
CA ASN A 87 -2.35 -8.18 13.01
C ASN A 87 -3.79 -8.68 13.06
N LEU A 88 -4.28 -9.26 11.95
CA LEU A 88 -5.66 -9.69 11.79
C LEU A 88 -5.80 -11.16 12.17
N PRO A 89 -6.62 -11.51 13.17
CA PRO A 89 -6.81 -12.89 13.57
C PRO A 89 -7.71 -13.65 12.60
N ILE A 90 -7.66 -14.98 12.68
CA ILE A 90 -8.68 -15.83 12.09
C ILE A 90 -9.94 -15.72 12.96
N GLU A 91 -11.01 -15.19 12.38
CA GLU A 91 -12.32 -15.07 13.00
C GLU A 91 -13.38 -15.53 12.00
N PRO A 92 -14.25 -16.51 12.32
CA PRO A 92 -15.28 -17.02 11.39
C PRO A 92 -16.18 -15.93 10.83
N ALA A 93 -16.48 -14.91 11.62
CA ALA A 93 -17.30 -13.77 11.22
C ALA A 93 -16.74 -13.00 10.01
N ILE A 94 -15.42 -12.94 9.83
CA ILE A 94 -14.80 -12.31 8.66
C ILE A 94 -15.18 -13.07 7.39
N ARG A 95 -15.02 -14.40 7.39
CA ARG A 95 -15.34 -15.24 6.24
C ARG A 95 -16.85 -15.19 5.93
N GLU A 96 -17.67 -15.42 6.94
CA GLU A 96 -19.14 -15.42 6.79
C GLU A 96 -19.67 -14.08 6.31
N GLY A 97 -19.11 -12.99 6.84
CA GLY A 97 -19.43 -11.63 6.40
C GLY A 97 -18.99 -11.38 4.96
N GLY A 98 -17.79 -11.84 4.58
CA GLY A 98 -17.27 -11.72 3.22
C GLY A 98 -18.14 -12.46 2.20
N ASP A 99 -18.49 -13.72 2.49
CA ASP A 99 -19.36 -14.57 1.63
C ASP A 99 -20.76 -13.96 1.46
N ALA A 100 -21.29 -13.33 2.51
CA ALA A 100 -22.62 -12.71 2.52
C ALA A 100 -22.64 -11.26 2.01
N GLY A 101 -21.48 -10.70 1.59
CA GLY A 101 -21.38 -9.29 1.23
C GLY A 101 -21.59 -8.34 2.42
N LYS A 102 -21.29 -8.78 3.64
CA LYS A 102 -21.46 -8.05 4.90
C LYS A 102 -20.11 -7.85 5.58
N PRO A 103 -19.36 -6.80 5.24
CA PRO A 103 -18.06 -6.54 5.84
C PRO A 103 -18.12 -6.49 7.36
N VAL A 104 -17.18 -7.16 8.04
CA VAL A 104 -17.16 -7.27 9.51
C VAL A 104 -17.15 -5.90 10.20
N VAL A 105 -16.49 -4.92 9.62
CA VAL A 105 -16.40 -3.55 10.15
C VAL A 105 -17.77 -2.89 10.23
N TYR A 106 -18.67 -3.19 9.30
CA TYR A 106 -20.00 -2.60 9.25
C TYR A 106 -21.02 -3.39 10.11
N PHE A 107 -20.98 -4.71 10.04
CA PHE A 107 -22.00 -5.55 10.70
C PHE A 107 -21.63 -5.98 12.13
N ASN A 108 -20.35 -6.00 12.47
CA ASN A 108 -19.87 -6.31 13.82
C ASN A 108 -18.71 -5.39 14.24
N PRO A 109 -18.97 -4.07 14.35
CA PRO A 109 -17.93 -3.06 14.60
C PRO A 109 -17.20 -3.26 15.93
N GLU A 110 -17.83 -3.94 16.89
CA GLU A 110 -17.25 -4.22 18.21
C GLU A 110 -16.30 -5.43 18.22
N SER A 111 -16.28 -6.23 17.16
CA SER A 111 -15.37 -7.37 17.08
C SER A 111 -13.90 -6.93 17.11
N VAL A 112 -13.04 -7.83 17.55
CA VAL A 112 -11.58 -7.60 17.59
C VAL A 112 -11.05 -7.33 16.19
N SER A 113 -11.52 -8.08 15.21
CA SER A 113 -11.10 -7.92 13.82
C SER A 113 -11.54 -6.57 13.25
N ALA A 114 -12.80 -6.14 13.50
CA ALA A 114 -13.27 -4.84 13.03
C ALA A 114 -12.42 -3.70 13.57
N LYS A 115 -12.12 -3.70 14.86
CA LYS A 115 -11.25 -2.71 15.49
C LYS A 115 -9.83 -2.70 14.90
N ARG A 116 -9.26 -3.88 14.63
CA ARG A 116 -7.93 -4.00 14.01
C ARG A 116 -7.93 -3.50 12.56
N TYR A 117 -9.00 -3.73 11.78
CA TYR A 117 -9.17 -3.14 10.45
C TYR A 117 -9.23 -1.61 10.50
N MET A 118 -9.97 -1.04 11.47
CA MET A 118 -10.05 0.41 11.63
C MET A 118 -8.68 1.01 11.99
N ILE A 119 -7.93 0.38 12.88
CA ILE A 119 -6.55 0.80 13.21
C ILE A 119 -5.66 0.78 11.95
N ALA A 120 -5.77 -0.25 11.12
CA ALA A 120 -5.00 -0.32 9.87
C ALA A 120 -5.38 0.81 8.91
N ALA A 121 -6.67 1.13 8.81
CA ALA A 121 -7.16 2.22 7.97
C ALA A 121 -6.66 3.59 8.47
N ASP A 122 -6.71 3.84 9.77
CA ASP A 122 -6.22 5.09 10.38
C ASP A 122 -4.71 5.28 10.13
N LYS A 123 -3.91 4.23 10.34
CA LYS A 123 -2.47 4.28 10.05
C LYS A 123 -2.19 4.53 8.57
N LEU A 124 -2.98 3.91 7.67
CA LEU A 124 -2.85 4.14 6.22
C LEU A 124 -3.18 5.58 5.86
N ILE A 125 -4.25 6.15 6.40
CA ILE A 125 -4.64 7.55 6.17
C ILE A 125 -3.53 8.50 6.63
N GLN A 126 -2.98 8.27 7.83
CA GLN A 126 -1.86 9.06 8.36
C GLN A 126 -0.62 8.97 7.47
N PHE A 127 -0.31 7.77 6.98
CA PHE A 127 0.81 7.57 6.06
C PHE A 127 0.60 8.31 4.74
N LEU A 128 -0.59 8.22 4.14
CA LEU A 128 -0.90 8.93 2.89
C LEU A 128 -0.85 10.45 3.08
N ALA A 129 -1.37 10.98 4.18
CA ALA A 129 -1.26 12.40 4.50
C ALA A 129 0.21 12.85 4.61
N SER A 130 1.07 12.04 5.23
CA SER A 130 2.50 12.35 5.34
C SER A 130 3.26 12.33 4.00
N ILE A 131 2.77 11.57 3.03
CA ILE A 131 3.32 11.55 1.67
C ILE A 131 2.87 12.79 0.89
N ASP A 132 1.60 13.18 0.98
CA ASP A 132 1.07 14.32 0.24
C ASP A 132 1.82 15.62 0.57
N ASP A 133 2.28 15.77 1.82
CA ASP A 133 3.13 16.88 2.23
C ASP A 133 4.55 16.84 1.62
N ASN A 134 4.98 15.67 1.14
CA ASN A 134 6.32 15.44 0.59
C ASN A 134 6.33 15.10 -0.91
N ILE A 135 5.19 15.02 -1.59
CA ILE A 135 5.14 14.74 -3.01
C ILE A 135 5.62 15.98 -3.77
N ASP A 136 6.92 15.98 -4.02
CA ASP A 136 7.46 16.62 -5.21
C ASP A 136 6.80 15.91 -6.41
N ASN A 137 5.90 16.57 -7.12
CA ASN A 137 5.15 16.04 -8.26
C ASN A 137 6.05 15.54 -9.42
N SER A 138 7.34 15.52 -9.23
CA SER A 138 8.35 15.06 -10.19
C SER A 138 8.38 13.54 -10.41
N ALA A 139 7.80 12.75 -9.51
CA ALA A 139 7.86 11.30 -9.56
C ALA A 139 6.66 10.62 -10.25
N ILE A 140 5.64 11.37 -10.68
CA ILE A 140 4.51 10.81 -11.41
C ILE A 140 4.99 10.42 -12.81
N GLN A 141 5.18 9.13 -13.04
CA GLN A 141 5.51 8.65 -14.38
C GLN A 141 4.32 8.90 -15.33
N PRO A 142 4.56 9.34 -16.57
CA PRO A 142 3.49 9.55 -17.51
C PRO A 142 2.76 8.25 -17.80
N ILE A 143 1.42 8.29 -17.77
CA ILE A 143 0.57 7.15 -18.14
C ILE A 143 0.80 6.89 -19.64
N MET A 144 1.35 5.73 -19.98
CA MET A 144 1.53 5.33 -21.36
C MET A 144 0.20 4.90 -21.95
N PRO A 145 -0.15 5.36 -23.18
CA PRO A 145 -1.34 4.86 -23.87
C PRO A 145 -1.31 3.35 -24.06
N ALA A 146 -2.48 2.72 -24.10
CA ALA A 146 -2.58 1.29 -24.32
C ALA A 146 -1.86 0.88 -25.62
N GLY A 147 -0.93 -0.07 -25.54
CA GLY A 147 -0.14 -0.54 -26.66
C GLY A 147 1.20 0.17 -26.88
N VAL A 148 1.50 1.24 -26.13
CA VAL A 148 2.79 1.95 -26.23
C VAL A 148 3.74 1.44 -25.13
N SER A 149 4.85 0.81 -25.57
CA SER A 149 5.91 0.41 -24.61
C SER A 149 6.71 1.62 -24.17
N ALA A 150 7.06 1.68 -22.88
CA ALA A 150 7.93 2.73 -22.33
C ALA A 150 9.32 2.77 -22.99
N CYS A 151 9.75 1.67 -23.62
CA CYS A 151 11.01 1.55 -24.35
C CYS A 151 10.88 1.85 -25.86
N SER A 152 9.65 2.06 -26.37
CA SER A 152 9.43 2.46 -27.77
C SER A 152 9.82 3.93 -27.98
N THR A 153 10.10 4.28 -29.22
CA THR A 153 10.41 5.68 -29.61
C THR A 153 9.28 6.66 -29.23
N GLU A 154 8.04 6.19 -29.28
CA GLU A 154 6.85 6.95 -28.90
C GLU A 154 6.75 7.09 -27.39
N GLY A 155 7.00 6.02 -26.61
CA GLY A 155 7.07 6.07 -25.17
C GLY A 155 8.18 6.98 -24.64
N GLN A 156 9.33 7.03 -25.32
CA GLN A 156 10.42 7.95 -24.97
C GLN A 156 10.04 9.43 -25.23
N LYS A 157 9.28 9.72 -26.28
CA LYS A 157 8.76 11.08 -26.55
C LYS A 157 7.79 11.52 -25.47
N ILE A 158 6.84 10.67 -25.09
CA ILE A 158 5.88 10.95 -24.01
C ILE A 158 6.59 11.26 -22.69
N LYS A 159 7.65 10.48 -22.35
CA LYS A 159 8.46 10.75 -21.16
C LYS A 159 9.16 12.11 -21.24
N ALA A 160 9.80 12.43 -22.35
CA ALA A 160 10.51 13.69 -22.53
C ALA A 160 9.57 14.91 -22.46
N GLU A 161 8.36 14.81 -23.04
CA GLU A 161 7.33 15.84 -22.96
C GLU A 161 6.84 16.04 -21.53
N HIS A 162 6.64 14.96 -20.78
CA HIS A 162 6.23 15.02 -19.38
C HIS A 162 7.31 15.65 -18.49
N GLU A 163 8.58 15.28 -18.66
CA GLU A 163 9.71 15.87 -17.95
C GLU A 163 9.87 17.36 -18.26
N SER A 164 9.68 17.77 -19.52
CA SER A 164 9.74 19.17 -19.90
C SER A 164 8.59 19.99 -19.32
N ALA A 165 7.37 19.43 -19.26
CA ALA A 165 6.21 20.07 -18.65
C ALA A 165 6.36 20.21 -17.11
N GLN A 166 6.99 19.25 -16.46
CA GLN A 166 7.30 19.35 -15.03
C GLN A 166 8.37 20.41 -14.72
N LYS A 167 9.43 20.49 -15.54
CA LYS A 167 10.45 21.55 -15.41
C LYS A 167 9.86 22.95 -15.59
N ALA A 168 8.90 23.11 -16.51
CA ALA A 168 8.23 24.39 -16.72
C ALA A 168 7.35 24.81 -15.52
N LYS A 169 6.76 23.85 -14.79
CA LYS A 169 5.99 24.13 -13.58
C LYS A 169 6.87 24.46 -12.36
N SER A 170 8.04 23.85 -12.23
CA SER A 170 8.98 24.11 -11.14
C SER A 170 9.75 25.43 -11.30
N SER A 171 9.85 25.98 -12.52
CA SER A 171 10.53 27.26 -12.80
C SER A 171 9.61 28.49 -12.71
N GLY A 172 8.33 28.31 -12.40
CA GLY A 172 7.37 29.38 -12.14
C GLY A 172 7.55 30.03 -10.78
N SER A 173 8.69 30.64 -10.53
CA SER A 173 8.92 31.54 -9.40
C SER A 173 7.96 32.72 -9.52
N CYS A 174 7.10 32.90 -8.53
CA CYS A 174 6.26 34.07 -8.36
C CYS A 174 7.13 35.32 -8.33
N GLY A 175 7.14 36.11 -9.39
CA GLY A 175 7.79 37.41 -9.43
C GLY A 175 7.11 38.36 -8.42
N THR A 176 7.88 38.84 -7.49
CA THR A 176 7.57 39.97 -6.61
C THR A 176 7.16 41.19 -7.45
N GLY A 177 5.95 41.68 -7.26
CA GLY A 177 5.53 42.96 -7.83
C GLY A 177 4.01 43.16 -7.94
N CYS A 178 3.29 43.21 -6.82
CA CYS A 178 2.01 43.93 -6.75
C CYS A 178 2.15 45.05 -5.73
N GLY A 179 2.51 46.22 -6.23
CA GLY A 179 2.33 47.48 -5.51
C GLY A 179 0.87 47.87 -5.52
N CYS A 180 0.29 48.02 -4.34
CA CYS A 180 -1.02 48.63 -4.14
C CYS A 180 -0.89 50.15 -4.19
N HIS A 181 -1.75 50.72 -5.02
CA HIS A 181 -2.30 52.07 -4.83
C HIS A 181 -3.80 51.93 -4.65
#